data_bf0b0a77e37f3d11174450eb6700898a
#
_entry.id   bf0b0a77e37f3d11174450eb6700898a
#
_cell.length_a   1.000
_cell.length_b   1.000
_cell.length_c   1.000
_cell.angle_alpha   90.00
_cell.angle_beta   90.00
_cell.angle_gamma   90.00
#
_symmetry.space_group_name_H-M   'P 1'
#
loop_
_entity.id
_entity.type
_entity.pdbx_description
1 polymer ?
#
loop_
_entity_poly.entity_id
_entity_poly.type
_entity_poly.pdbx_seq_one_letter_code
_entity_poly.pdbx_strand_id
1 'polypeptide(L)'
;MKSGLETMAGLSLQPLEPFGLAVTSPGANLRDVPVSLLRQWTRSNGVVVLRGFSPLTKEEMVQYAGTWGEILTWDFGAVLELLVHERARNYLFTPGNVPLHWDGAFARVVPGFQFFQCLEAPWPGTGGETLFTHTPTVWQRAPASQREEWRKVEISYTTQKVAHYGGQVTVPLLSRHPHTGATTLRFAEELNDESVKLNPLFIEIAGLPADRHAGFLQELREALYAPRVCYVHAWRDGDMLLADNHALLHGRNAFHADSPRHLQRIHII
;
A
#
# COMPACT_ATOMS: atom_id res chain seq x y z
N MET A 1 8.97 26.79 -13.33
CA MET A 1 8.44 26.28 -14.60
C MET A 1 7.09 25.63 -14.29
N LYS A 2 5.99 26.28 -14.68
CA LYS A 2 4.63 25.72 -14.57
C LYS A 2 4.50 24.69 -15.70
N SER A 3 4.73 23.40 -15.41
CA SER A 3 4.53 22.32 -16.36
C SER A 3 3.04 22.11 -16.54
N GLY A 4 2.62 22.13 -17.80
CA GLY A 4 1.23 22.09 -18.25
C GLY A 4 0.43 20.91 -17.69
N LEU A 5 -0.36 21.20 -16.70
CA LEU A 5 -1.59 20.49 -16.40
C LEU A 5 -2.59 20.99 -17.44
N GLU A 6 -2.66 20.32 -18.59
CA GLU A 6 -3.86 20.38 -19.42
C GLU A 6 -4.97 19.82 -18.54
N THR A 7 -5.74 20.74 -17.97
CA THR A 7 -6.92 20.44 -17.18
C THR A 7 -7.91 19.79 -18.14
N MET A 8 -8.06 18.44 -18.05
CA MET A 8 -9.18 17.79 -18.72
C MET A 8 -10.45 18.44 -18.18
N ALA A 9 -11.30 18.94 -19.06
CA ALA A 9 -12.53 19.62 -18.67
C ALA A 9 -13.33 18.71 -17.71
N GLY A 10 -13.56 19.19 -16.48
CA GLY A 10 -14.34 18.48 -15.46
C GLY A 10 -13.55 17.78 -14.35
N LEU A 11 -12.21 17.75 -14.40
CA LEU A 11 -11.40 17.22 -13.29
C LEU A 11 -10.95 18.33 -12.33
N SER A 12 -11.20 18.16 -11.04
CA SER A 12 -10.63 18.98 -9.97
C SER A 12 -9.46 18.23 -9.33
N LEU A 13 -8.29 18.86 -9.27
CA LEU A 13 -7.07 18.31 -8.71
C LEU A 13 -6.71 19.03 -7.41
N GLN A 14 -6.52 18.30 -6.33
CA GLN A 14 -6.15 18.83 -5.04
C GLN A 14 -5.00 18.02 -4.42
N PRO A 15 -3.87 18.66 -4.04
CA PRO A 15 -2.84 17.98 -3.27
C PRO A 15 -3.39 17.43 -1.95
N LEU A 16 -2.89 16.26 -1.54
CA LEU A 16 -3.14 15.65 -0.24
C LEU A 16 -1.93 15.84 0.66
N GLU A 17 -2.16 15.99 1.94
CA GLU A 17 -1.10 16.09 2.95
C GLU A 17 -0.92 14.73 3.67
N PRO A 18 0.33 14.31 3.92
CA PRO A 18 1.61 14.96 3.59
C PRO A 18 2.08 14.73 2.16
N PHE A 19 1.42 13.89 1.39
CA PHE A 19 1.65 13.61 -0.03
C PHE A 19 0.40 12.98 -0.64
N GLY A 20 0.35 12.94 -1.96
CA GLY A 20 -0.76 12.37 -2.73
C GLY A 20 -1.52 13.41 -3.53
N LEU A 21 -2.46 12.94 -4.31
CA LEU A 21 -3.32 13.75 -5.17
C LEU A 21 -4.77 13.27 -5.07
N ALA A 22 -5.70 14.16 -4.76
CA ALA A 22 -7.12 13.90 -4.94
C ALA A 22 -7.56 14.40 -6.33
N VAL A 23 -8.28 13.55 -7.06
CA VAL A 23 -8.89 13.86 -8.35
C VAL A 23 -10.39 13.67 -8.19
N THR A 24 -11.15 14.74 -8.36
CA THR A 24 -12.61 14.72 -8.19
C THR A 24 -13.30 15.01 -9.52
N SER A 25 -14.26 14.19 -9.89
CA SER A 25 -15.10 14.38 -11.08
C SER A 25 -16.47 13.71 -10.88
N PRO A 26 -17.50 14.48 -10.47
CA PRO A 26 -18.82 13.93 -10.18
C PRO A 26 -19.46 13.25 -11.42
N GLY A 27 -19.79 11.95 -11.30
CA GLY A 27 -20.47 11.18 -12.32
C GLY A 27 -19.62 10.79 -13.54
N ALA A 28 -18.32 11.12 -13.55
CA ALA A 28 -17.45 10.75 -14.67
C ALA A 28 -17.15 9.24 -14.68
N ASN A 29 -16.86 8.71 -15.86
CA ASN A 29 -16.37 7.36 -15.99
C ASN A 29 -14.83 7.37 -15.87
N LEU A 30 -14.29 6.51 -15.01
CA LEU A 30 -12.83 6.41 -14.84
C LEU A 30 -12.12 6.03 -16.16
N ARG A 31 -12.78 5.31 -17.04
CA ARG A 31 -12.25 4.92 -18.37
C ARG A 31 -12.00 6.11 -19.30
N ASP A 32 -12.61 7.25 -19.02
CA ASP A 32 -12.40 8.48 -19.82
C ASP A 32 -11.10 9.20 -19.44
N VAL A 33 -10.49 8.83 -18.30
CA VAL A 33 -9.20 9.36 -17.89
C VAL A 33 -8.08 8.50 -18.49
N PRO A 34 -7.14 9.07 -19.26
CA PRO A 34 -6.04 8.30 -19.84
C PRO A 34 -5.20 7.57 -18.78
N VAL A 35 -5.02 6.27 -18.96
CA VAL A 35 -4.21 5.42 -18.04
C VAL A 35 -2.79 5.98 -17.90
N SER A 36 -2.19 6.49 -18.97
CA SER A 36 -0.86 7.12 -18.95
C SER A 36 -0.78 8.30 -17.97
N LEU A 37 -1.84 9.10 -17.90
CA LEU A 37 -1.93 10.24 -17.00
C LEU A 37 -2.08 9.80 -15.55
N LEU A 38 -2.96 8.83 -15.28
CA LEU A 38 -3.12 8.26 -13.94
C LEU A 38 -1.84 7.58 -13.45
N ARG A 39 -1.13 6.85 -14.31
CA ARG A 39 0.18 6.29 -14.00
C ARG A 39 1.19 7.38 -13.64
N GLN A 40 1.24 8.44 -14.44
CA GLN A 40 2.13 9.57 -14.17
C GLN A 40 1.81 10.20 -12.81
N TRP A 41 0.54 10.48 -12.53
CA TRP A 41 0.12 11.04 -11.26
C TRP A 41 0.43 10.13 -10.08
N THR A 42 0.16 8.82 -10.20
CA THR A 42 0.43 7.85 -9.15
C THR A 42 1.93 7.77 -8.84
N ARG A 43 2.78 7.72 -9.87
CA ARG A 43 4.24 7.71 -9.68
C ARG A 43 4.79 9.01 -9.10
N SER A 44 4.20 10.15 -9.48
CA SER A 44 4.66 11.46 -9.01
C SER A 44 4.20 11.80 -7.60
N ASN A 45 3.06 11.24 -7.17
CA ASN A 45 2.41 11.59 -5.90
C ASN A 45 2.36 10.41 -4.90
N GLY A 46 2.74 9.21 -5.32
CA GLY A 46 2.63 7.98 -4.53
C GLY A 46 1.20 7.45 -4.48
N VAL A 47 0.25 8.28 -4.08
CA VAL A 47 -1.19 7.96 -3.98
C VAL A 47 -2.01 8.91 -4.84
N VAL A 48 -3.00 8.36 -5.54
CA VAL A 48 -4.06 9.12 -6.22
C VAL A 48 -5.41 8.63 -5.72
N VAL A 49 -6.16 9.52 -5.07
CA VAL A 49 -7.55 9.28 -4.62
C VAL A 49 -8.50 9.82 -5.68
N LEU A 50 -9.39 8.96 -6.18
CA LEU A 50 -10.37 9.29 -7.21
C LEU A 50 -11.75 9.36 -6.56
N ARG A 51 -12.42 10.52 -6.63
CA ARG A 51 -13.71 10.77 -5.98
C ARG A 51 -14.79 11.20 -6.96
N GLY A 52 -16.00 10.72 -6.72
CA GLY A 52 -17.17 11.07 -7.55
C GLY A 52 -17.23 10.37 -8.89
N PHE A 53 -16.30 9.48 -9.19
CA PHE A 53 -16.37 8.63 -10.37
C PHE A 53 -17.44 7.55 -10.20
N SER A 54 -18.04 7.10 -11.30
CA SER A 54 -18.99 6.00 -11.29
C SER A 54 -18.32 4.71 -10.79
N PRO A 55 -18.92 3.99 -9.82
CA PRO A 55 -18.38 2.72 -9.35
C PRO A 55 -18.25 1.72 -10.49
N LEU A 56 -17.25 0.86 -10.40
CA LEU A 56 -17.04 -0.25 -11.34
C LEU A 56 -17.62 -1.53 -10.74
N THR A 57 -18.25 -2.35 -11.57
CA THR A 57 -18.49 -3.75 -11.18
C THR A 57 -17.15 -4.48 -11.06
N LYS A 58 -17.15 -5.65 -10.44
CA LYS A 58 -15.94 -6.47 -10.28
C LYS A 58 -15.31 -6.81 -11.64
N GLU A 59 -16.11 -7.16 -12.61
CA GLU A 59 -15.71 -7.46 -13.99
C GLU A 59 -15.12 -6.22 -14.67
N GLU A 60 -15.75 -5.07 -14.51
CA GLU A 60 -15.27 -3.80 -15.05
C GLU A 60 -13.96 -3.36 -14.39
N MET A 61 -13.81 -3.59 -13.07
CA MET A 61 -12.57 -3.31 -12.36
C MET A 61 -11.41 -4.15 -12.91
N VAL A 62 -11.64 -5.45 -13.18
CA VAL A 62 -10.64 -6.34 -13.81
C VAL A 62 -10.32 -5.88 -15.24
N GLN A 63 -11.33 -5.58 -16.05
CA GLN A 63 -11.11 -5.08 -17.41
C GLN A 63 -10.32 -3.78 -17.42
N TYR A 64 -10.66 -2.86 -16.53
CA TYR A 64 -9.95 -1.58 -16.41
C TYR A 64 -8.50 -1.77 -15.94
N ALA A 65 -8.28 -2.58 -14.89
CA ALA A 65 -6.94 -2.90 -14.42
C ALA A 65 -6.07 -3.54 -15.51
N GLY A 66 -6.66 -4.38 -16.36
CA GLY A 66 -5.99 -4.99 -17.52
C GLY A 66 -5.49 -3.96 -18.56
N THR A 67 -6.05 -2.76 -18.61
CA THR A 67 -5.53 -1.67 -19.47
C THR A 67 -4.25 -1.04 -18.91
N TRP A 68 -3.96 -1.26 -17.66
CA TRP A 68 -2.75 -0.79 -16.99
C TRP A 68 -1.56 -1.72 -17.18
N GLY A 69 -1.79 -3.02 -17.26
CA GLY A 69 -0.75 -4.03 -17.37
C GLY A 69 -1.26 -5.41 -17.02
N GLU A 70 -0.35 -6.33 -16.80
CA GLU A 70 -0.66 -7.67 -16.34
C GLU A 70 -1.20 -7.63 -14.91
N ILE A 71 -2.29 -8.36 -14.66
CA ILE A 71 -2.87 -8.47 -13.31
C ILE A 71 -2.19 -9.63 -12.60
N LEU A 72 -1.65 -9.38 -11.41
CA LEU A 72 -1.16 -10.44 -10.54
C LEU A 72 -2.34 -11.21 -9.96
N THR A 73 -2.52 -12.43 -10.41
CA THR A 73 -3.61 -13.32 -9.96
C THR A 73 -3.14 -14.17 -8.80
N TRP A 74 -3.93 -14.21 -7.74
CA TRP A 74 -3.73 -14.99 -6.53
C TRP A 74 -4.67 -16.19 -6.48
N ASP A 75 -4.59 -17.04 -5.43
CA ASP A 75 -5.52 -18.17 -5.23
C ASP A 75 -6.99 -17.74 -5.15
N PHE A 76 -7.24 -16.53 -4.66
CA PHE A 76 -8.59 -15.95 -4.60
C PHE A 76 -9.02 -15.28 -5.92
N GLY A 77 -8.18 -15.31 -6.96
CA GLY A 77 -8.41 -14.65 -8.24
C GLY A 77 -7.72 -13.28 -8.37
N ALA A 78 -8.21 -12.46 -9.30
CA ALA A 78 -7.67 -11.14 -9.59
C ALA A 78 -8.06 -10.07 -8.57
N VAL A 79 -9.27 -10.17 -7.97
CA VAL A 79 -9.82 -9.19 -7.04
C VAL A 79 -9.81 -9.75 -5.63
N LEU A 80 -9.12 -9.09 -4.73
CA LEU A 80 -9.18 -9.36 -3.30
C LEU A 80 -10.34 -8.58 -2.68
N GLU A 81 -11.30 -9.29 -2.09
CA GLU A 81 -12.38 -8.71 -1.28
C GLU A 81 -11.86 -8.51 0.16
N LEU A 82 -11.73 -7.26 0.57
CA LEU A 82 -11.27 -6.87 1.90
C LEU A 82 -12.47 -6.54 2.79
N LEU A 83 -13.04 -7.57 3.38
CA LEU A 83 -14.16 -7.49 4.34
C LEU A 83 -13.90 -8.39 5.55
N VAL A 84 -14.62 -8.16 6.64
CA VAL A 84 -14.50 -9.00 7.84
C VAL A 84 -15.17 -10.35 7.62
N HIS A 85 -14.51 -11.42 8.00
CA HIS A 85 -15.05 -12.76 8.01
C HIS A 85 -15.21 -13.25 9.46
N GLU A 86 -16.37 -13.79 9.82
CA GLU A 86 -16.64 -14.34 11.16
C GLU A 86 -15.62 -15.40 11.60
N ARG A 87 -15.10 -16.18 10.63
CA ARG A 87 -14.08 -17.21 10.84
C ARG A 87 -12.84 -16.90 10.00
N ALA A 88 -12.27 -15.73 10.21
CA ALA A 88 -11.10 -15.30 9.49
C ALA A 88 -9.93 -16.28 9.68
N ARG A 89 -9.36 -16.73 8.56
CA ARG A 89 -8.13 -17.55 8.52
C ARG A 89 -6.91 -16.74 8.12
N ASN A 90 -7.10 -15.44 7.97
CA ASN A 90 -6.08 -14.47 7.62
C ASN A 90 -6.41 -13.16 8.32
N TYR A 91 -5.40 -12.52 8.92
CA TYR A 91 -5.57 -11.26 9.66
C TYR A 91 -6.09 -10.11 8.79
N LEU A 92 -5.93 -10.17 7.47
CA LEU A 92 -6.50 -9.20 6.53
C LEU A 92 -8.04 -9.12 6.62
N PHE A 93 -8.69 -10.22 7.00
CA PHE A 93 -10.15 -10.36 7.13
C PHE A 93 -10.66 -10.20 8.56
N THR A 94 -9.83 -9.68 9.46
CA THR A 94 -10.20 -9.33 10.84
C THR A 94 -10.35 -7.82 10.98
N PRO A 95 -11.01 -7.32 12.03
CA PRO A 95 -11.05 -5.89 12.33
C PRO A 95 -9.74 -5.36 12.95
N GLY A 96 -8.74 -6.22 13.22
CA GLY A 96 -7.45 -5.85 13.78
C GLY A 96 -6.63 -4.95 12.85
N ASN A 97 -5.56 -4.37 13.37
CA ASN A 97 -4.64 -3.60 12.54
C ASN A 97 -3.87 -4.51 11.57
N VAL A 98 -3.49 -3.94 10.44
CA VAL A 98 -2.54 -4.52 9.50
C VAL A 98 -1.30 -3.62 9.52
N PRO A 99 -0.15 -4.11 10.03
CA PRO A 99 1.08 -3.32 10.09
C PRO A 99 1.58 -2.91 8.70
N LEU A 100 2.48 -1.93 8.65
CA LEU A 100 3.07 -1.47 7.39
C LEU A 100 3.84 -2.59 6.69
N HIS A 101 3.56 -2.78 5.41
CA HIS A 101 4.18 -3.78 4.55
C HIS A 101 4.11 -3.34 3.08
N TRP A 102 4.84 -4.03 2.20
CA TRP A 102 4.63 -3.93 0.75
C TRP A 102 3.94 -5.19 0.25
N ASP A 103 3.13 -5.06 -0.78
CA ASP A 103 2.51 -6.22 -1.42
C ASP A 103 3.48 -6.93 -2.38
N GLY A 104 3.35 -8.25 -2.43
CA GLY A 104 4.15 -9.09 -3.31
C GLY A 104 5.48 -9.55 -2.72
N ALA A 105 5.66 -9.48 -1.39
CA ALA A 105 6.89 -9.94 -0.73
C ALA A 105 7.27 -11.37 -1.11
N PHE A 106 6.30 -12.27 -1.18
CA PHE A 106 6.47 -13.67 -1.57
C PHE A 106 6.03 -13.95 -3.01
N ALA A 107 5.75 -12.93 -3.81
CA ALA A 107 5.38 -13.09 -5.20
C ALA A 107 6.62 -13.17 -6.10
N ARG A 108 6.49 -13.84 -7.27
CA ARG A 108 7.55 -13.90 -8.27
C ARG A 108 7.92 -12.50 -8.79
N VAL A 109 6.93 -11.62 -8.91
CA VAL A 109 7.10 -10.23 -9.36
C VAL A 109 6.37 -9.34 -8.37
N VAL A 110 7.04 -8.32 -7.87
CA VAL A 110 6.41 -7.29 -7.04
C VAL A 110 5.50 -6.43 -7.92
N PRO A 111 4.18 -6.34 -7.63
CA PRO A 111 3.28 -5.52 -8.42
C PRO A 111 3.68 -4.04 -8.36
N GLY A 112 3.55 -3.35 -9.49
CA GLY A 112 3.88 -1.93 -9.61
C GLY A 112 2.83 -1.03 -8.99
N PHE A 113 1.55 -1.42 -9.11
CA PHE A 113 0.43 -0.63 -8.62
C PHE A 113 -0.58 -1.46 -7.85
N GLN A 114 -1.25 -0.80 -6.91
CA GLN A 114 -2.44 -1.27 -6.25
C GLN A 114 -3.62 -0.41 -6.69
N PHE A 115 -4.71 -1.05 -7.09
CA PHE A 115 -5.96 -0.39 -7.41
C PHE A 115 -7.02 -0.83 -6.42
N PHE A 116 -7.55 0.12 -5.66
CA PHE A 116 -8.60 -0.09 -4.68
C PHE A 116 -9.91 0.56 -5.12
N GLN A 117 -11.04 -0.06 -4.71
CA GLN A 117 -12.37 0.54 -4.75
C GLN A 117 -13.05 0.31 -3.41
N CYS A 118 -13.67 1.33 -2.84
CA CYS A 118 -14.47 1.26 -1.62
C CYS A 118 -15.93 1.07 -1.98
N LEU A 119 -16.48 -0.09 -1.63
CA LEU A 119 -17.91 -0.39 -1.79
C LEU A 119 -18.70 0.09 -0.59
N GLU A 120 -18.16 -0.10 0.62
CA GLU A 120 -18.74 0.34 1.87
C GLU A 120 -17.65 0.80 2.81
N ALA A 121 -17.71 2.06 3.22
CA ALA A 121 -16.71 2.67 4.09
C ALA A 121 -17.00 2.39 5.56
N PRO A 122 -15.96 2.34 6.43
CA PRO A 122 -16.17 2.33 7.88
C PRO A 122 -16.92 3.58 8.34
N TRP A 123 -17.70 3.45 9.41
CA TRP A 123 -18.34 4.61 10.00
C TRP A 123 -17.31 5.64 10.49
N PRO A 124 -17.60 6.93 10.38
CA PRO A 124 -16.66 7.97 10.84
C PRO A 124 -16.23 7.77 12.29
N GLY A 125 -14.91 7.81 12.53
CA GLY A 125 -14.33 7.67 13.87
C GLY A 125 -14.23 6.24 14.40
N THR A 126 -14.57 5.22 13.61
CA THR A 126 -14.47 3.81 14.04
C THR A 126 -13.15 3.13 13.62
N GLY A 127 -12.24 3.85 12.97
CA GLY A 127 -10.99 3.30 12.43
C GLY A 127 -11.13 2.76 11.02
N GLY A 128 -10.22 1.86 10.62
CA GLY A 128 -10.27 1.20 9.30
C GLY A 128 -9.62 2.01 8.17
N GLU A 129 -8.99 3.13 8.49
CA GLU A 129 -8.20 3.91 7.55
C GLU A 129 -7.06 3.06 6.97
N THR A 130 -6.71 3.31 5.73
CA THR A 130 -5.51 2.75 5.13
C THR A 130 -4.36 3.75 5.25
N LEU A 131 -3.23 3.29 5.78
CA LEU A 131 -2.01 4.08 5.89
C LEU A 131 -1.13 3.83 4.67
N PHE A 132 -0.50 4.89 4.19
CA PHE A 132 0.50 4.82 3.13
C PHE A 132 1.73 5.61 3.57
N THR A 133 2.89 4.96 3.61
CA THR A 133 4.16 5.62 3.94
C THR A 133 5.02 5.77 2.71
N HIS A 134 5.39 7.02 2.38
CA HIS A 134 6.22 7.33 1.22
C HIS A 134 7.71 7.11 1.55
N THR A 135 8.21 5.93 1.23
CA THR A 135 9.54 5.47 1.61
C THR A 135 10.69 6.27 0.99
N PRO A 136 10.61 6.83 -0.23
CA PRO A 136 11.62 7.76 -0.72
C PRO A 136 11.80 8.98 0.18
N THR A 137 10.70 9.53 0.71
CA THR A 137 10.77 10.66 1.64
C THR A 137 11.33 10.25 3.00
N VAL A 138 10.99 9.05 3.49
CA VAL A 138 11.60 8.49 4.71
C VAL A 138 13.12 8.42 4.55
N TRP A 139 13.62 7.85 3.45
CA TRP A 139 15.05 7.78 3.14
C TRP A 139 15.70 9.16 3.08
N GLN A 140 15.09 10.11 2.39
CA GLN A 140 15.64 11.46 2.24
C GLN A 140 15.76 12.20 3.57
N ARG A 141 14.82 11.97 4.50
CA ARG A 141 14.76 12.61 5.81
C ARG A 141 15.60 11.91 6.87
N ALA A 142 15.96 10.66 6.66
CA ALA A 142 16.77 9.90 7.62
C ALA A 142 18.14 10.58 7.85
N PRO A 143 18.61 10.69 9.10
CA PRO A 143 19.96 11.14 9.41
C PRO A 143 21.03 10.34 8.68
N ALA A 144 22.19 10.95 8.44
CA ALA A 144 23.29 10.29 7.72
C ALA A 144 23.71 8.97 8.38
N SER A 145 23.76 8.93 9.72
CA SER A 145 24.08 7.72 10.50
C SER A 145 23.09 6.59 10.27
N GLN A 146 21.78 6.89 10.29
CA GLN A 146 20.74 5.90 10.00
C GLN A 146 20.83 5.41 8.55
N ARG A 147 21.09 6.31 7.59
CA ARG A 147 21.27 5.91 6.19
C ARG A 147 22.45 4.97 5.99
N GLU A 148 23.57 5.19 6.70
CA GLU A 148 24.72 4.29 6.65
C GLU A 148 24.42 2.92 7.28
N GLU A 149 23.65 2.90 8.36
CA GLU A 149 23.19 1.66 8.99
C GLU A 149 22.23 0.91 8.05
N TRP A 150 21.19 1.56 7.51
CA TRP A 150 20.18 0.97 6.65
C TRP A 150 20.75 0.35 5.37
N ARG A 151 21.88 0.85 4.86
CA ARG A 151 22.58 0.27 3.68
C ARG A 151 23.11 -1.13 3.92
N LYS A 152 23.32 -1.51 5.17
CA LYS A 152 23.90 -2.80 5.56
C LYS A 152 22.83 -3.84 5.87
N VAL A 153 21.58 -3.40 6.05
CA VAL A 153 20.48 -4.26 6.54
C VAL A 153 19.90 -5.08 5.41
N GLU A 154 19.85 -6.38 5.64
CA GLU A 154 19.03 -7.34 4.92
C GLU A 154 18.03 -7.97 5.88
N ILE A 155 16.82 -8.22 5.42
CA ILE A 155 15.74 -8.77 6.22
C ILE A 155 15.21 -10.03 5.56
N SER A 156 15.20 -11.11 6.33
CA SER A 156 14.59 -12.38 5.94
C SER A 156 13.21 -12.48 6.57
N TYR A 157 12.23 -12.77 5.74
CA TYR A 157 10.85 -13.02 6.14
C TYR A 157 10.55 -14.49 5.93
N THR A 158 10.01 -15.16 6.95
CA THR A 158 9.61 -16.57 6.87
C THR A 158 8.15 -16.69 7.32
N THR A 159 7.33 -17.38 6.53
CA THR A 159 5.95 -17.70 6.87
C THR A 159 5.70 -19.19 6.76
N GLN A 160 4.87 -19.73 7.63
CA GLN A 160 4.42 -21.13 7.56
C GLN A 160 3.36 -21.35 6.48
N LYS A 161 2.65 -20.31 6.09
CA LYS A 161 1.67 -20.39 5.01
C LYS A 161 2.40 -20.18 3.69
N VAL A 162 2.77 -21.29 3.03
CA VAL A 162 3.35 -21.23 1.71
C VAL A 162 2.34 -20.63 0.75
N ALA A 163 2.57 -19.36 0.38
CA ALA A 163 1.89 -18.75 -0.74
C ALA A 163 2.48 -19.31 -2.05
N HIS A 164 1.93 -18.96 -3.21
CA HIS A 164 2.31 -19.48 -4.54
C HIS A 164 3.81 -19.51 -4.85
N TYR A 165 4.62 -18.73 -4.14
CA TYR A 165 6.02 -18.45 -4.51
C TYR A 165 7.01 -18.77 -3.39
N GLY A 166 6.61 -19.52 -2.39
CA GLY A 166 7.44 -19.95 -1.28
C GLY A 166 7.09 -19.33 0.06
N GLY A 167 7.72 -19.83 1.11
CA GLY A 167 7.52 -19.42 2.51
C GLY A 167 8.63 -18.56 3.07
N GLN A 168 9.66 -18.24 2.27
CA GLN A 168 10.82 -17.46 2.70
C GLN A 168 11.28 -16.49 1.61
N VAL A 169 11.64 -15.28 2.02
CA VAL A 169 12.24 -14.28 1.15
C VAL A 169 13.24 -13.45 1.95
N THR A 170 14.40 -13.17 1.37
CA THR A 170 15.39 -12.23 1.93
C THR A 170 15.52 -11.05 0.98
N VAL A 171 15.40 -9.86 1.52
CA VAL A 171 15.51 -8.60 0.75
C VAL A 171 16.40 -7.60 1.47
N PRO A 172 17.20 -6.80 0.74
CA PRO A 172 17.83 -5.64 1.34
C PRO A 172 16.74 -4.64 1.77
N LEU A 173 16.94 -3.97 2.91
CA LEU A 173 16.04 -2.90 3.36
C LEU A 173 15.89 -1.81 2.31
N LEU A 174 16.98 -1.47 1.61
CA LEU A 174 16.98 -0.45 0.56
C LEU A 174 16.87 -1.09 -0.82
N SER A 175 16.01 -0.52 -1.63
CA SER A 175 15.80 -0.92 -3.01
C SER A 175 15.78 0.30 -3.93
N ARG A 176 15.83 0.10 -5.23
CA ARG A 176 15.66 1.14 -6.24
C ARG A 176 14.28 1.02 -6.86
N HIS A 177 13.56 2.12 -6.91
CA HIS A 177 12.31 2.19 -7.67
C HIS A 177 12.60 1.98 -9.16
N PRO A 178 11.97 0.97 -9.82
CA PRO A 178 12.37 0.54 -11.16
C PRO A 178 12.19 1.62 -12.25
N HIS A 179 11.29 2.57 -12.03
CA HIS A 179 10.98 3.60 -13.02
C HIS A 179 11.51 4.99 -12.65
N THR A 180 11.57 5.34 -11.38
CA THR A 180 12.03 6.67 -10.95
C THR A 180 13.50 6.69 -10.53
N GLY A 181 14.09 5.50 -10.25
CA GLY A 181 15.43 5.37 -9.71
C GLY A 181 15.58 5.84 -8.25
N ALA A 182 14.51 6.31 -7.62
CA ALA A 182 14.52 6.74 -6.22
C ALA A 182 14.87 5.57 -5.29
N THR A 183 15.61 5.87 -4.22
CA THR A 183 15.83 4.89 -3.15
C THR A 183 14.53 4.72 -2.34
N THR A 184 14.09 3.49 -2.16
CA THR A 184 12.88 3.09 -1.43
C THR A 184 13.23 2.09 -0.33
N LEU A 185 12.33 1.88 0.63
CA LEU A 185 12.48 0.86 1.65
C LEU A 185 11.54 -0.32 1.36
N ARG A 186 12.07 -1.54 1.56
CA ARG A 186 11.32 -2.80 1.56
C ARG A 186 11.28 -3.33 2.98
N PHE A 187 10.15 -3.14 3.63
CA PHE A 187 9.96 -3.53 5.02
C PHE A 187 8.53 -4.02 5.25
N ALA A 188 8.40 -5.08 6.03
CA ALA A 188 7.13 -5.50 6.62
C ALA A 188 7.35 -5.62 8.13
N GLU A 189 6.48 -5.00 8.89
CA GLU A 189 6.55 -5.06 10.35
C GLU A 189 6.16 -6.44 10.86
N GLU A 190 6.64 -6.76 12.07
CA GLU A 190 6.17 -7.92 12.82
C GLU A 190 4.67 -7.83 13.08
N LEU A 191 4.02 -8.97 13.02
CA LEU A 191 2.62 -9.10 13.38
C LEU A 191 2.47 -9.11 14.91
N ASN A 192 1.36 -8.56 15.40
CA ASN A 192 1.03 -8.68 16.82
C ASN A 192 0.60 -10.12 17.19
N ASP A 193 0.50 -10.42 18.48
CA ASP A 193 0.21 -11.75 19.02
C ASP A 193 -1.07 -12.39 18.46
N GLU A 194 -2.07 -11.61 18.10
CA GLU A 194 -3.32 -12.12 17.53
C GLU A 194 -3.18 -12.40 16.04
N SER A 195 -2.56 -11.50 15.29
CA SER A 195 -2.35 -11.64 13.85
C SER A 195 -1.37 -12.76 13.51
N VAL A 196 -0.33 -12.97 14.33
CA VAL A 196 0.65 -14.04 14.14
C VAL A 196 0.04 -15.44 14.28
N LYS A 197 -1.01 -15.61 15.09
CA LYS A 197 -1.73 -16.87 15.21
C LYS A 197 -2.46 -17.28 13.92
N LEU A 198 -2.88 -16.28 13.14
CA LEU A 198 -3.58 -16.50 11.87
C LEU A 198 -2.62 -16.70 10.69
N ASN A 199 -1.55 -15.91 10.65
CA ASN A 199 -0.52 -15.94 9.62
C ASN A 199 0.85 -15.72 10.26
N PRO A 200 1.53 -16.76 10.74
CA PRO A 200 2.88 -16.60 11.30
C PRO A 200 3.82 -15.96 10.28
N LEU A 201 4.45 -14.86 10.69
CA LEU A 201 5.50 -14.17 9.97
C LEU A 201 6.65 -13.93 10.92
N PHE A 202 7.81 -14.48 10.61
CA PHE A 202 9.05 -14.33 11.38
C PHE A 202 10.01 -13.44 10.60
N ILE A 203 10.71 -12.58 11.34
CA ILE A 203 11.64 -11.60 10.79
C ILE A 203 13.03 -11.87 11.36
N GLU A 204 14.02 -11.99 10.49
CA GLU A 204 15.43 -12.06 10.87
C GLU A 204 16.19 -10.92 10.21
N ILE A 205 17.02 -10.22 11.02
CA ILE A 205 17.80 -9.08 10.57
C ILE A 205 19.27 -9.48 10.44
N ALA A 206 19.85 -9.21 9.28
CA ALA A 206 21.28 -9.34 9.02
C ALA A 206 21.92 -7.95 8.77
N GLY A 207 23.24 -7.88 8.89
CA GLY A 207 24.00 -6.65 8.66
C GLY A 207 24.14 -5.74 9.88
N LEU A 208 23.51 -6.08 11.01
CA LEU A 208 23.64 -5.37 12.29
C LEU A 208 23.97 -6.35 13.42
N PRO A 209 24.66 -5.89 14.49
CA PRO A 209 24.82 -6.66 15.72
C PRO A 209 23.47 -6.95 16.38
N ALA A 210 23.32 -8.12 17.03
CA ALA A 210 22.04 -8.56 17.58
C ALA A 210 21.47 -7.62 18.66
N ASP A 211 22.32 -7.01 19.45
CA ASP A 211 21.94 -6.02 20.48
C ASP A 211 21.39 -4.71 19.88
N ARG A 212 21.64 -4.46 18.60
CA ARG A 212 21.14 -3.29 17.87
C ARG A 212 19.75 -3.50 17.26
N HIS A 213 19.32 -4.76 17.05
CA HIS A 213 18.09 -5.08 16.30
C HIS A 213 16.84 -4.40 16.86
N ALA A 214 16.61 -4.46 18.18
CA ALA A 214 15.42 -3.86 18.79
C ALA A 214 15.39 -2.33 18.61
N GLY A 215 16.53 -1.66 18.83
CA GLY A 215 16.64 -0.22 18.63
C GLY A 215 16.44 0.17 17.17
N PHE A 216 17.02 -0.57 16.23
CA PHE A 216 16.83 -0.36 14.78
C PHE A 216 15.35 -0.46 14.38
N LEU A 217 14.64 -1.52 14.81
CA LEU A 217 13.22 -1.69 14.50
C LEU A 217 12.36 -0.56 15.07
N GLN A 218 12.64 -0.12 16.30
CA GLN A 218 11.94 1.00 16.90
C GLN A 218 12.16 2.30 16.12
N GLU A 219 13.41 2.65 15.83
CA GLU A 219 13.76 3.87 15.07
C GLU A 219 13.18 3.84 13.65
N LEU A 220 13.21 2.67 12.98
CA LEU A 220 12.63 2.51 11.67
C LEU A 220 11.11 2.71 11.72
N ARG A 221 10.42 2.12 12.71
CA ARG A 221 8.98 2.31 12.91
C ARG A 221 8.64 3.78 13.16
N GLU A 222 9.37 4.46 14.03
CA GLU A 222 9.17 5.90 14.28
C GLU A 222 9.32 6.73 12.99
N ALA A 223 10.32 6.40 12.18
CA ALA A 223 10.52 7.07 10.88
C ALA A 223 9.40 6.80 9.88
N LEU A 224 8.87 5.57 9.84
CA LEU A 224 7.82 5.16 8.90
C LEU A 224 6.44 5.75 9.25
N TYR A 225 6.11 5.87 10.53
CA TYR A 225 4.82 6.42 11.00
C TYR A 225 4.84 7.94 11.22
N ALA A 226 5.97 8.60 10.96
CA ALA A 226 6.06 10.05 11.13
C ALA A 226 4.99 10.77 10.26
N PRO A 227 4.20 11.72 10.82
CA PRO A 227 3.09 12.38 10.11
C PRO A 227 3.49 13.07 8.79
N ARG A 228 4.77 13.36 8.62
CA ARG A 228 5.31 14.02 7.41
C ARG A 228 5.55 13.07 6.24
N VAL A 229 5.45 11.77 6.45
CA VAL A 229 5.71 10.72 5.45
C VAL A 229 4.61 9.67 5.38
N CYS A 230 3.66 9.69 6.31
CA CYS A 230 2.56 8.73 6.41
C CYS A 230 1.23 9.45 6.13
N TYR A 231 0.61 9.11 5.00
CA TYR A 231 -0.73 9.56 4.63
C TYR A 231 -1.76 8.56 5.18
N VAL A 232 -2.78 9.07 5.87
CA VAL A 232 -3.87 8.27 6.44
C VAL A 232 -5.13 8.52 5.63
N HIS A 233 -5.57 7.51 4.88
CA HIS A 233 -6.75 7.59 4.03
C HIS A 233 -8.01 7.11 4.75
N ALA A 234 -8.87 8.05 5.14
CA ALA A 234 -10.22 7.75 5.60
C ALA A 234 -11.13 7.53 4.39
N TRP A 235 -11.60 6.29 4.22
CA TRP A 235 -12.43 5.87 3.11
C TRP A 235 -13.81 6.54 3.11
N ARG A 236 -14.35 6.74 1.92
CA ARG A 236 -15.75 7.10 1.67
C ARG A 236 -16.33 6.13 0.66
N ASP A 237 -17.62 5.89 0.72
CA ASP A 237 -18.31 5.07 -0.28
C ASP A 237 -18.02 5.61 -1.68
N GLY A 238 -17.64 4.71 -2.58
CA GLY A 238 -17.29 5.04 -3.95
C GLY A 238 -15.88 5.62 -4.16
N ASP A 239 -15.06 5.83 -3.12
CA ASP A 239 -13.66 6.21 -3.30
C ASP A 239 -12.94 5.09 -4.08
N MET A 240 -12.15 5.49 -5.09
CA MET A 240 -11.15 4.63 -5.69
C MET A 240 -9.76 5.17 -5.38
N LEU A 241 -8.76 4.31 -5.31
CA LEU A 241 -7.42 4.72 -4.96
C LEU A 241 -6.38 3.92 -5.75
N LEU A 242 -5.43 4.63 -6.30
CA LEU A 242 -4.26 4.09 -6.97
C LEU A 242 -3.02 4.38 -6.12
N ALA A 243 -2.21 3.35 -5.87
CA ALA A 243 -0.99 3.48 -5.07
C ALA A 243 0.21 2.88 -5.80
N ASP A 244 1.36 3.55 -5.71
CA ASP A 244 2.62 3.07 -6.23
C ASP A 244 3.27 2.11 -5.20
N ASN A 245 3.12 0.81 -5.40
CA ASN A 245 3.62 -0.21 -4.48
C ASN A 245 5.15 -0.30 -4.44
N HIS A 246 5.87 0.29 -5.39
CA HIS A 246 7.33 0.38 -5.32
C HIS A 246 7.81 1.51 -4.42
N ALA A 247 7.04 2.58 -4.31
CA ALA A 247 7.39 3.75 -3.49
C ALA A 247 6.83 3.64 -2.07
N LEU A 248 5.75 2.89 -1.86
CA LEU A 248 4.98 2.91 -0.63
C LEU A 248 5.11 1.61 0.18
N LEU A 249 5.02 1.76 1.50
CA LEU A 249 4.50 0.74 2.39
C LEU A 249 3.07 1.12 2.73
N HIS A 250 2.22 0.14 2.99
CA HIS A 250 0.85 0.39 3.41
C HIS A 250 0.42 -0.51 4.56
N GLY A 251 -0.59 -0.06 5.28
CA GLY A 251 -1.17 -0.75 6.42
C GLY A 251 -2.62 -0.34 6.62
N ARG A 252 -3.24 -0.84 7.67
CA ARG A 252 -4.62 -0.51 8.02
C ARG A 252 -4.75 -0.35 9.52
N ASN A 253 -5.36 0.72 9.98
CA ASN A 253 -5.78 0.87 11.37
C ASN A 253 -6.82 -0.19 11.73
N ALA A 254 -6.79 -0.67 12.98
CA ALA A 254 -7.89 -1.45 13.52
C ALA A 254 -9.19 -0.62 13.46
N PHE A 255 -10.32 -1.30 13.38
CA PHE A 255 -11.63 -0.67 13.37
C PHE A 255 -12.63 -1.44 14.24
N HIS A 256 -13.72 -0.77 14.58
CA HIS A 256 -14.76 -1.37 15.38
C HIS A 256 -15.41 -2.55 14.63
N ALA A 257 -15.55 -3.70 15.28
CA ALA A 257 -16.01 -4.94 14.63
C ALA A 257 -17.39 -4.83 13.99
N ASP A 258 -18.27 -3.99 14.54
CA ASP A 258 -19.62 -3.75 14.02
C ASP A 258 -19.65 -2.71 12.89
N SER A 259 -18.53 -2.00 12.63
CA SER A 259 -18.46 -1.04 11.55
C SER A 259 -18.31 -1.77 10.21
N PRO A 260 -19.10 -1.39 9.20
CA PRO A 260 -18.91 -1.95 7.87
C PRO A 260 -17.53 -1.59 7.33
N ARG A 261 -16.98 -2.42 6.49
CA ARG A 261 -15.80 -2.11 5.69
C ARG A 261 -15.67 -3.12 4.56
N HIS A 262 -15.99 -2.69 3.35
CA HIS A 262 -15.84 -3.52 2.16
C HIS A 262 -15.05 -2.79 1.09
N LEU A 263 -13.82 -3.24 0.86
CA LEU A 263 -12.98 -2.76 -0.22
C LEU A 263 -12.67 -3.90 -1.19
N GLN A 264 -12.46 -3.55 -2.44
CA GLN A 264 -11.88 -4.42 -3.46
C GLN A 264 -10.48 -3.94 -3.80
N ARG A 265 -9.54 -4.87 -4.07
CA ARG A 265 -8.17 -4.53 -4.48
C ARG A 265 -7.69 -5.43 -5.62
N ILE A 266 -7.03 -4.82 -6.59
CA ILE A 266 -6.30 -5.50 -7.67
C ILE A 266 -4.82 -5.09 -7.60
N HIS A 267 -3.93 -6.05 -7.88
CA HIS A 267 -2.51 -5.80 -8.08
C HIS A 267 -2.19 -5.79 -9.57
N ILE A 268 -1.47 -4.78 -10.01
CA ILE A 268 -1.06 -4.59 -11.42
C ILE A 268 0.46 -4.60 -11.49
N ILE A 269 1.03 -5.43 -12.39
CA ILE A 269 2.46 -5.55 -12.65
C ILE A 269 2.96 -4.44 -13.57
#